data_1317d71d865a262a213281369a51ecc7
#
_entry.id   1317d71d865a262a213281369a51ecc7
#
_cell.length_a   1.000
_cell.length_b   1.000
_cell.length_c   1.000
_cell.angle_alpha   90.00
_cell.angle_beta   90.00
_cell.angle_gamma   90.00
#
_symmetry.space_group_name_H-M   'P 1'
#
loop_
_entity.id
_entity.type
_entity.pdbx_description
1 polymer ?
#
loop_
_entity_poly.entity_id
_entity_poly.type
_entity_poly.pdbx_seq_one_letter_code
_entity_poly.pdbx_strand_id
1 'polypeptide(L)'
;MGDIRLAPRFVMGFLVAATLVGLVACASDRDPPPAEPSFYNSLASAEAKVDAGMAASMISGYRTNNGLSSVQVDPELTKLAQAQAQAMAARDKIEHNVLRDFNVRMRSSGFDAKLAAENIGAGYHTLAQAFSGWRDSPPHRKNMLLPGATHIGIATAYAPQSKYKVFWALILAAPDRPRG
;
A
#
# COMPACT_ATOMS: atom_id res chain seq x y z
N MET A 1 17.97 -33.38 99.73
CA MET A 1 19.08 -33.71 98.87
C MET A 1 18.52 -34.69 97.87
N GLY A 2 18.27 -34.30 96.68
CA GLY A 2 17.66 -35.12 95.66
C GLY A 2 18.20 -34.69 94.28
N ASP A 3 19.02 -35.55 93.71
CA ASP A 3 19.66 -35.36 92.42
C ASP A 3 18.60 -35.43 91.31
N ILE A 4 18.49 -34.40 90.54
CA ILE A 4 17.68 -34.35 89.32
C ILE A 4 18.58 -34.65 88.11
N ARG A 5 18.44 -35.87 87.62
CA ARG A 5 19.14 -36.29 86.36
C ARG A 5 18.39 -35.72 85.15
N LEU A 6 19.03 -34.82 84.34
CA LEU A 6 18.53 -34.37 83.03
C LEU A 6 18.83 -35.49 82.00
N ALA A 7 17.75 -35.83 81.24
CA ALA A 7 17.86 -36.71 80.08
C ALA A 7 18.14 -35.88 78.84
N PRO A 8 18.91 -36.36 77.86
CA PRO A 8 19.21 -35.62 76.61
C PRO A 8 18.01 -35.68 75.64
N ARG A 9 17.64 -34.53 75.16
CA ARG A 9 16.65 -34.38 74.09
C ARG A 9 17.37 -34.63 72.76
N PHE A 10 16.97 -35.68 72.05
CA PHE A 10 17.29 -35.87 70.61
C PHE A 10 16.49 -34.89 69.77
N VAL A 11 17.20 -34.00 69.09
CA VAL A 11 16.61 -33.14 68.07
C VAL A 11 16.72 -33.87 66.74
N MET A 12 15.62 -34.39 66.26
CA MET A 12 15.49 -35.01 64.92
C MET A 12 15.33 -33.92 63.87
N GLY A 13 16.42 -33.60 63.16
CA GLY A 13 16.41 -32.66 62.06
C GLY A 13 15.68 -33.23 60.86
N PHE A 14 14.55 -32.60 60.46
CA PHE A 14 13.88 -32.85 59.19
C PHE A 14 14.62 -32.12 58.07
N LEU A 15 15.28 -32.86 57.20
CA LEU A 15 15.83 -32.37 55.94
C LEU A 15 14.69 -32.27 54.95
N VAL A 16 14.22 -31.03 54.71
CA VAL A 16 13.29 -30.74 53.60
C VAL A 16 14.08 -30.59 52.31
N ALA A 17 14.06 -31.60 51.47
CA ALA A 17 14.61 -31.54 50.12
C ALA A 17 13.65 -30.74 49.25
N ALA A 18 14.00 -29.48 48.95
CA ALA A 18 13.26 -28.65 47.99
C ALA A 18 13.62 -29.09 46.57
N THR A 19 12.74 -29.84 45.90
CA THR A 19 12.82 -30.13 44.48
C THR A 19 12.39 -28.91 43.68
N LEU A 20 13.38 -28.19 43.11
CA LEU A 20 13.11 -27.17 42.08
C LEU A 20 12.65 -27.87 40.80
N VAL A 21 11.33 -27.83 40.54
CA VAL A 21 10.76 -28.16 39.23
C VAL A 21 11.04 -26.99 38.31
N GLY A 22 12.06 -27.11 37.46
CA GLY A 22 12.32 -26.15 36.38
C GLY A 22 11.20 -26.18 35.36
N LEU A 23 10.37 -25.14 35.34
CA LEU A 23 9.45 -24.85 34.23
C LEU A 23 10.29 -24.47 32.99
N VAL A 24 10.56 -25.45 32.13
CA VAL A 24 11.04 -25.18 30.76
C VAL A 24 9.87 -24.56 30.01
N ALA A 25 9.83 -23.23 29.98
CA ALA A 25 8.94 -22.49 29.10
C ALA A 25 9.39 -22.80 27.66
N CYS A 26 8.64 -23.62 26.94
CA CYS A 26 8.75 -23.70 25.48
C CYS A 26 8.38 -22.33 24.91
N ALA A 27 9.37 -21.47 24.69
CA ALA A 27 9.23 -20.35 23.80
C ALA A 27 9.06 -20.95 22.40
N SER A 28 7.81 -21.08 21.95
CA SER A 28 7.54 -21.35 20.55
C SER A 28 8.02 -20.13 19.79
N ASP A 29 9.10 -20.28 19.01
CA ASP A 29 9.47 -19.34 17.95
C ASP A 29 8.28 -19.28 16.98
N ARG A 30 7.37 -18.36 17.24
CA ARG A 30 6.34 -18.03 16.27
C ARG A 30 7.04 -17.19 15.22
N ASP A 31 7.06 -17.69 13.99
CA ASP A 31 7.47 -16.88 12.86
C ASP A 31 6.75 -15.53 12.93
N PRO A 32 7.45 -14.41 12.67
CA PRO A 32 6.80 -13.12 12.64
C PRO A 32 5.62 -13.16 11.65
N PRO A 33 4.49 -12.51 11.96
CA PRO A 33 3.35 -12.49 11.05
C PRO A 33 3.81 -12.00 9.67
N PRO A 34 3.27 -12.54 8.56
CA PRO A 34 3.61 -12.10 7.23
C PRO A 34 3.49 -10.59 7.12
N ALA A 35 4.46 -9.95 6.47
CA ALA A 35 4.40 -8.50 6.25
C ALA A 35 3.10 -8.14 5.50
N GLU A 36 2.44 -7.06 5.92
CA GLU A 36 1.26 -6.59 5.22
C GLU A 36 1.59 -6.26 3.76
N PRO A 37 0.72 -6.64 2.80
CA PRO A 37 0.91 -6.28 1.41
C PRO A 37 1.03 -4.77 1.21
N SER A 38 1.93 -4.32 0.31
CA SER A 38 2.25 -2.90 0.11
C SER A 38 1.04 -2.04 -0.27
N PHE A 39 -0.03 -2.64 -0.81
CA PHE A 39 -1.26 -1.90 -1.14
C PHE A 39 -2.07 -1.42 0.08
N TYR A 40 -1.73 -1.87 1.30
CA TYR A 40 -2.28 -1.34 2.56
C TYR A 40 -1.38 -0.30 3.22
N ASN A 41 -0.15 -0.11 2.74
CA ASN A 41 0.76 0.89 3.30
C ASN A 41 0.17 2.29 3.18
N SER A 42 0.26 3.07 4.28
CA SER A 42 -0.17 4.45 4.27
C SER A 42 0.74 5.31 3.40
N LEU A 43 0.13 6.09 2.52
CA LEU A 43 0.80 7.07 1.65
C LEU A 43 0.67 8.51 2.18
N ALA A 44 0.19 8.67 3.42
CA ALA A 44 0.02 9.96 4.07
C ALA A 44 1.32 10.44 4.78
N SER A 45 2.46 10.31 4.11
CA SER A 45 3.75 10.88 4.54
C SER A 45 4.56 11.37 3.34
N ALA A 46 5.55 12.22 3.60
CA ALA A 46 6.37 12.83 2.55
C ALA A 46 7.27 11.81 1.82
N GLU A 47 7.68 10.77 2.52
CA GLU A 47 8.58 9.72 2.02
C GLU A 47 7.82 8.60 1.30
N ALA A 48 6.52 8.48 1.55
CA ALA A 48 5.71 7.40 1.01
C ALA A 48 5.49 7.56 -0.50
N LYS A 49 5.67 6.46 -1.21
CA LYS A 49 5.42 6.38 -2.65
C LYS A 49 4.51 5.18 -2.94
N VAL A 50 3.60 5.37 -3.87
CA VAL A 50 2.77 4.25 -4.35
C VAL A 50 3.66 3.22 -5.06
N ASP A 51 3.43 1.95 -4.74
CA ASP A 51 4.04 0.84 -5.45
C ASP A 51 3.32 0.67 -6.81
N ALA A 52 3.96 1.17 -7.87
CA ALA A 52 3.40 1.13 -9.22
C ALA A 52 3.29 -0.31 -9.76
N GLY A 53 4.20 -1.21 -9.38
CA GLY A 53 4.15 -2.63 -9.74
C GLY A 53 2.96 -3.33 -9.11
N MET A 54 2.71 -3.09 -7.82
CA MET A 54 1.53 -3.60 -7.13
C MET A 54 0.24 -3.03 -7.72
N ALA A 55 0.22 -1.73 -8.06
CA ALA A 55 -0.94 -1.11 -8.72
C ALA A 55 -1.22 -1.75 -10.09
N ALA A 56 -0.16 -2.00 -10.89
CA ALA A 56 -0.28 -2.69 -12.17
C ALA A 56 -0.84 -4.11 -11.99
N SER A 57 -0.38 -4.85 -10.99
CA SER A 57 -0.87 -6.20 -10.68
C SER A 57 -2.34 -6.19 -10.29
N MET A 58 -2.77 -5.29 -9.39
CA MET A 58 -4.16 -5.18 -8.96
C MET A 58 -5.09 -4.81 -10.13
N ILE A 59 -4.70 -3.81 -10.92
CA ILE A 59 -5.48 -3.37 -12.09
C ILE A 59 -5.51 -4.45 -13.16
N SER A 60 -4.40 -5.15 -13.41
CA SER A 60 -4.34 -6.28 -14.34
C SER A 60 -5.27 -7.41 -13.92
N GLY A 61 -5.27 -7.80 -12.65
CA GLY A 61 -6.19 -8.80 -12.12
C GLY A 61 -7.66 -8.40 -12.31
N TYR A 62 -7.98 -7.14 -12.03
CA TYR A 62 -9.33 -6.63 -12.24
C TYR A 62 -9.71 -6.62 -13.73
N ARG A 63 -8.82 -6.23 -14.62
CA ARG A 63 -9.02 -6.20 -16.07
C ARG A 63 -9.19 -7.61 -16.63
N THR A 64 -8.34 -8.57 -16.25
CA THR A 64 -8.42 -9.95 -16.72
C THR A 64 -9.70 -10.64 -16.27
N ASN A 65 -10.17 -10.37 -15.06
CA ASN A 65 -11.49 -10.82 -14.57
C ASN A 65 -12.68 -10.24 -15.36
N ASN A 66 -12.43 -9.15 -16.12
CA ASN A 66 -13.40 -8.54 -17.04
C ASN A 66 -13.09 -8.82 -18.53
N GLY A 67 -12.26 -9.83 -18.83
CA GLY A 67 -11.98 -10.27 -20.21
C GLY A 67 -11.02 -9.34 -20.98
N LEU A 68 -10.27 -8.47 -20.29
CA LEU A 68 -9.33 -7.54 -20.89
C LEU A 68 -7.88 -7.93 -20.63
N SER A 69 -6.95 -7.45 -21.46
CA SER A 69 -5.51 -7.66 -21.28
C SER A 69 -4.99 -7.01 -20.00
N SER A 70 -3.91 -7.59 -19.44
CA SER A 70 -3.12 -6.97 -18.38
C SER A 70 -2.47 -5.67 -18.85
N VAL A 71 -1.96 -4.89 -17.89
CA VAL A 71 -1.23 -3.65 -18.14
C VAL A 71 0.14 -3.72 -17.46
N GLN A 72 1.10 -3.00 -18.03
CA GLN A 72 2.45 -2.84 -17.49
C GLN A 72 2.74 -1.38 -17.15
N VAL A 73 3.65 -1.16 -16.18
CA VAL A 73 4.06 0.20 -15.79
C VAL A 73 4.89 0.83 -16.90
N ASP A 74 4.55 2.08 -17.24
CA ASP A 74 5.32 2.91 -18.14
C ASP A 74 5.89 4.14 -17.40
N PRO A 75 7.20 4.43 -17.52
CA PRO A 75 7.84 5.52 -16.79
C PRO A 75 7.37 6.91 -17.24
N GLU A 76 7.02 7.10 -18.52
CA GLU A 76 6.54 8.39 -19.02
C GLU A 76 5.12 8.67 -18.54
N LEU A 77 4.25 7.66 -18.55
CA LEU A 77 2.93 7.77 -17.94
C LEU A 77 3.01 7.99 -16.42
N THR A 78 3.96 7.34 -15.74
CA THR A 78 4.18 7.54 -14.30
C THR A 78 4.64 8.96 -14.00
N LYS A 79 5.57 9.51 -14.80
CA LYS A 79 6.01 10.91 -14.70
C LYS A 79 4.86 11.89 -14.94
N LEU A 80 4.00 11.60 -15.91
CA LEU A 80 2.83 12.43 -16.21
C LEU A 80 1.81 12.40 -15.06
N ALA A 81 1.54 11.22 -14.49
CA ALA A 81 0.68 11.06 -13.32
C ALA A 81 1.27 11.79 -12.09
N GLN A 82 2.60 11.72 -11.89
CA GLN A 82 3.28 12.42 -10.81
C GLN A 82 3.11 13.94 -10.91
N ALA A 83 3.30 14.51 -12.09
CA ALA A 83 3.12 15.95 -12.31
C ALA A 83 1.66 16.37 -12.01
N GLN A 84 0.67 15.58 -12.40
CA GLN A 84 -0.74 15.84 -12.14
C GLN A 84 -1.07 15.77 -10.64
N ALA A 85 -0.61 14.71 -9.94
CA ALA A 85 -0.84 14.55 -8.51
C ALA A 85 -0.20 15.71 -7.72
N GLN A 86 1.02 16.10 -8.05
CA GLN A 86 1.73 17.23 -7.44
C GLN A 86 1.00 18.56 -7.67
N ALA A 87 0.49 18.82 -8.89
CA ALA A 87 -0.23 20.04 -9.19
C ALA A 87 -1.55 20.13 -8.43
N MET A 88 -2.28 19.02 -8.31
CA MET A 88 -3.50 18.95 -7.49
C MET A 88 -3.19 19.21 -6.02
N ALA A 89 -2.12 18.58 -5.48
CA ALA A 89 -1.68 18.77 -4.12
C ALA A 89 -1.27 20.24 -3.83
N ALA A 90 -0.50 20.85 -4.73
CA ALA A 90 -0.04 22.22 -4.60
C ALA A 90 -1.17 23.26 -4.63
N ARG A 91 -2.28 22.96 -5.30
CA ARG A 91 -3.44 23.86 -5.43
C ARG A 91 -4.63 23.46 -4.55
N ASP A 92 -4.50 22.35 -3.82
CA ASP A 92 -5.59 21.71 -3.04
C ASP A 92 -6.87 21.52 -3.86
N LYS A 93 -6.73 21.09 -5.14
CA LYS A 93 -7.83 20.94 -6.10
C LYS A 93 -7.78 19.59 -6.78
N ILE A 94 -8.94 18.96 -6.92
CA ILE A 94 -9.12 17.68 -7.63
C ILE A 94 -9.73 17.99 -8.99
N GLU A 95 -8.88 18.29 -9.97
CA GLU A 95 -9.31 18.68 -11.31
C GLU A 95 -8.38 18.07 -12.36
N HIS A 96 -8.93 17.53 -13.44
CA HIS A 96 -8.17 16.96 -14.57
C HIS A 96 -7.28 18.00 -15.27
N ASN A 97 -7.71 19.25 -15.30
CA ASN A 97 -7.06 20.33 -16.02
C ASN A 97 -6.24 21.29 -15.12
N VAL A 98 -5.92 20.87 -13.90
CA VAL A 98 -5.19 21.70 -12.91
C VAL A 98 -3.85 22.23 -13.44
N LEU A 99 -3.18 21.52 -14.33
CA LEU A 99 -2.01 22.00 -15.09
C LEU A 99 -2.42 22.48 -16.49
N ARG A 100 -2.97 21.57 -17.27
CA ARG A 100 -3.46 21.72 -18.64
C ARG A 100 -4.45 20.59 -18.90
N ASP A 101 -5.20 20.69 -19.99
CA ASP A 101 -6.04 19.62 -20.50
C ASP A 101 -5.26 18.30 -20.64
N PHE A 102 -5.90 17.19 -20.30
CA PHE A 102 -5.28 15.87 -20.28
C PHE A 102 -4.67 15.49 -21.64
N ASN A 103 -5.39 15.75 -22.75
CA ASN A 103 -4.89 15.43 -24.07
C ASN A 103 -3.64 16.27 -24.44
N VAL A 104 -3.57 17.52 -23.96
CA VAL A 104 -2.39 18.36 -24.14
C VAL A 104 -1.20 17.78 -23.39
N ARG A 105 -1.43 17.35 -22.15
CA ARG A 105 -0.38 16.72 -21.33
C ARG A 105 0.10 15.40 -21.94
N MET A 106 -0.81 14.56 -22.44
CA MET A 106 -0.47 13.31 -23.12
C MET A 106 0.40 13.54 -24.34
N ARG A 107 0.05 14.48 -25.23
CA ARG A 107 0.86 14.81 -26.42
C ARG A 107 2.28 15.28 -26.07
N SER A 108 2.49 15.90 -24.94
CA SER A 108 3.79 16.39 -24.48
C SER A 108 4.56 15.41 -23.59
N SER A 109 4.01 14.23 -23.31
CA SER A 109 4.60 13.28 -22.35
C SER A 109 5.74 12.44 -22.91
N GLY A 110 5.87 12.35 -24.25
CA GLY A 110 6.76 11.38 -24.90
C GLY A 110 6.12 9.99 -25.09
N PHE A 111 4.93 9.75 -24.53
CA PHE A 111 4.14 8.56 -24.81
C PHE A 111 3.18 8.83 -25.98
N ASP A 112 3.54 8.33 -27.16
CA ASP A 112 2.71 8.45 -28.37
C ASP A 112 1.46 7.53 -28.21
N ALA A 113 0.37 8.10 -27.73
CA ALA A 113 -0.82 7.37 -27.32
C ALA A 113 -1.87 7.29 -28.43
N LYS A 114 -2.26 6.07 -28.82
CA LYS A 114 -3.46 5.81 -29.61
C LYS A 114 -4.73 6.05 -28.80
N LEU A 115 -4.72 5.70 -27.53
CA LEU A 115 -5.82 5.92 -26.59
C LEU A 115 -5.24 6.10 -25.17
N ALA A 116 -5.94 6.91 -24.38
CA ALA A 116 -5.61 7.11 -22.99
C ALA A 116 -6.83 7.53 -22.16
N ALA A 117 -6.80 7.24 -20.88
CA ALA A 117 -7.77 7.72 -19.90
C ALA A 117 -7.08 8.02 -18.58
N GLU A 118 -7.63 8.97 -17.83
CA GLU A 118 -7.11 9.40 -16.54
C GLU A 118 -8.15 9.23 -15.44
N ASN A 119 -7.75 8.67 -14.31
CA ASN A 119 -8.47 8.75 -13.03
C ASN A 119 -7.68 9.64 -12.09
N ILE A 120 -8.36 10.54 -11.42
CA ILE A 120 -7.82 11.34 -10.34
C ILE A 120 -8.60 11.09 -9.05
N GLY A 121 -8.01 11.42 -7.92
CA GLY A 121 -8.67 11.31 -6.62
C GLY A 121 -7.87 11.96 -5.52
N ALA A 122 -8.49 12.10 -4.36
CA ALA A 122 -7.80 12.53 -3.16
C ALA A 122 -8.51 11.99 -1.90
N GLY A 123 -7.77 11.93 -0.79
CA GLY A 123 -8.32 11.44 0.49
C GLY A 123 -8.23 9.93 0.67
N TYR A 124 -7.75 9.19 -0.31
CA TYR A 124 -7.38 7.77 -0.15
C TYR A 124 -5.96 7.71 0.41
N HIS A 125 -5.79 7.01 1.52
CA HIS A 125 -4.48 6.91 2.17
C HIS A 125 -3.71 5.66 1.76
N THR A 126 -4.35 4.70 1.11
CA THR A 126 -3.72 3.46 0.63
C THR A 126 -4.12 3.17 -0.82
N LEU A 127 -3.31 2.37 -1.52
CA LEU A 127 -3.65 1.91 -2.87
C LEU A 127 -4.96 1.12 -2.89
N ALA A 128 -5.21 0.28 -1.87
CA ALA A 128 -6.46 -0.47 -1.75
C ALA A 128 -7.70 0.44 -1.70
N GLN A 129 -7.62 1.56 -0.95
CA GLN A 129 -8.71 2.54 -0.89
C GLN A 129 -8.93 3.23 -2.23
N ALA A 130 -7.86 3.70 -2.89
CA ALA A 130 -7.96 4.36 -4.20
C ALA A 130 -8.54 3.42 -5.25
N PHE A 131 -8.04 2.18 -5.32
CA PHE A 131 -8.56 1.16 -6.22
C PHE A 131 -10.06 0.90 -5.99
N SER A 132 -10.49 0.72 -4.74
CA SER A 132 -11.90 0.49 -4.40
C SER A 132 -12.77 1.68 -4.79
N GLY A 133 -12.34 2.90 -4.47
CA GLY A 133 -13.06 4.11 -4.84
C GLY A 133 -13.24 4.27 -6.36
N TRP A 134 -12.20 3.97 -7.14
CA TRP A 134 -12.28 4.02 -8.60
C TRP A 134 -13.12 2.86 -9.17
N ARG A 135 -13.02 1.65 -8.61
CA ARG A 135 -13.82 0.50 -9.02
C ARG A 135 -15.31 0.75 -8.84
N ASP A 136 -15.68 1.35 -7.72
CA ASP A 136 -17.08 1.54 -7.32
C ASP A 136 -17.73 2.78 -7.99
N SER A 137 -16.90 3.66 -8.59
CA SER A 137 -17.35 4.82 -9.36
C SER A 137 -17.48 4.48 -10.86
N PRO A 138 -18.67 4.50 -11.47
CA PRO A 138 -18.86 4.10 -12.88
C PRO A 138 -17.91 4.79 -13.87
N PRO A 139 -17.69 6.13 -13.83
CA PRO A 139 -16.78 6.78 -14.77
C PRO A 139 -15.31 6.34 -14.57
N HIS A 140 -14.84 6.22 -13.33
CA HIS A 140 -13.48 5.79 -13.05
C HIS A 140 -13.29 4.31 -13.40
N ARG A 141 -14.26 3.46 -13.12
CA ARG A 141 -14.25 2.04 -13.51
C ARG A 141 -14.13 1.88 -15.03
N LYS A 142 -14.90 2.68 -15.81
CA LYS A 142 -14.79 2.68 -17.27
C LYS A 142 -13.37 2.96 -17.74
N ASN A 143 -12.66 3.88 -17.11
CA ASN A 143 -11.28 4.20 -17.43
C ASN A 143 -10.33 3.05 -17.04
N MET A 144 -10.49 2.41 -15.88
CA MET A 144 -9.68 1.23 -15.51
C MET A 144 -9.92 0.05 -16.48
N LEU A 145 -11.12 -0.07 -17.02
CA LEU A 145 -11.50 -1.10 -17.99
C LEU A 145 -11.40 -0.59 -19.45
N LEU A 146 -10.61 0.45 -19.73
CA LEU A 146 -10.39 0.96 -21.08
C LEU A 146 -9.94 -0.16 -22.01
N PRO A 147 -10.76 -0.56 -23.02
CA PRO A 147 -10.37 -1.62 -23.95
C PRO A 147 -9.12 -1.23 -24.74
N GLY A 148 -8.22 -2.19 -24.92
CA GLY A 148 -6.97 -1.98 -25.65
C GLY A 148 -5.85 -1.28 -24.87
N ALA A 149 -6.09 -0.79 -23.65
CA ALA A 149 -5.01 -0.27 -22.81
C ALA A 149 -4.05 -1.40 -22.42
N THR A 150 -2.74 -1.14 -22.52
CA THR A 150 -1.64 -2.07 -22.23
C THR A 150 -0.63 -1.50 -21.25
N HIS A 151 -0.68 -0.21 -20.97
CA HIS A 151 0.27 0.48 -20.10
C HIS A 151 -0.45 1.32 -19.06
N ILE A 152 0.20 1.49 -17.90
CA ILE A 152 -0.27 2.39 -16.85
C ILE A 152 0.87 3.27 -16.31
N GLY A 153 0.48 4.45 -15.84
CA GLY A 153 1.26 5.25 -14.91
C GLY A 153 0.41 5.64 -13.72
N ILE A 154 0.97 5.51 -12.52
CA ILE A 154 0.29 5.88 -11.28
C ILE A 154 1.24 6.62 -10.37
N ALA A 155 0.74 7.65 -9.70
CA ALA A 155 1.51 8.41 -8.73
C ALA A 155 0.63 9.07 -7.68
N THR A 156 1.26 9.45 -6.58
CA THR A 156 0.65 10.20 -5.49
C THR A 156 1.46 11.44 -5.14
N ALA A 157 0.80 12.40 -4.51
CA ALA A 157 1.46 13.53 -3.88
C ALA A 157 0.85 13.76 -2.49
N TYR A 158 1.71 13.93 -1.48
CA TYR A 158 1.31 14.23 -0.13
C TYR A 158 1.23 15.74 0.09
N ALA A 159 0.14 16.21 0.70
CA ALA A 159 -0.10 17.61 1.04
C ALA A 159 -0.53 17.71 2.52
N PRO A 160 0.38 17.89 3.47
CA PRO A 160 0.10 17.83 4.91
C PRO A 160 -0.91 18.87 5.39
N GLN A 161 -1.07 19.99 4.68
CA GLN A 161 -2.02 21.04 5.02
C GLN A 161 -3.42 20.83 4.41
N SER A 162 -3.54 19.97 3.37
CA SER A 162 -4.82 19.62 2.78
C SER A 162 -5.64 18.71 3.71
N LYS A 163 -6.95 18.87 3.72
CA LYS A 163 -7.86 17.91 4.36
C LYS A 163 -7.78 16.52 3.74
N TYR A 164 -7.38 16.42 2.48
CA TYR A 164 -7.26 15.17 1.74
C TYR A 164 -5.98 14.41 2.03
N LYS A 165 -4.90 15.07 2.44
CA LYS A 165 -3.56 14.53 2.69
C LYS A 165 -2.88 13.93 1.46
N VAL A 166 -3.54 13.05 0.69
CA VAL A 166 -2.97 12.33 -0.45
C VAL A 166 -3.79 12.58 -1.69
N PHE A 167 -3.12 13.02 -2.76
CA PHE A 167 -3.68 13.23 -4.10
C PHE A 167 -3.16 12.15 -5.05
N TRP A 168 -4.00 11.70 -5.97
CA TRP A 168 -3.78 10.54 -6.82
C TRP A 168 -4.00 10.86 -8.27
N ALA A 169 -3.14 10.33 -9.14
CA ALA A 169 -3.41 10.25 -10.57
C ALA A 169 -3.03 8.86 -11.09
N LEU A 170 -3.90 8.30 -11.91
CA LEU A 170 -3.74 7.03 -12.62
C LEU A 170 -4.05 7.26 -14.09
N ILE A 171 -3.15 6.84 -14.97
CA ILE A 171 -3.32 6.92 -16.42
C ILE A 171 -3.25 5.52 -16.99
N LEU A 172 -4.22 5.14 -17.80
CA LEU A 172 -4.18 3.94 -18.64
C LEU A 172 -4.04 4.38 -20.09
N ALA A 173 -3.17 3.71 -20.86
CA ALA A 173 -2.97 4.03 -22.26
C ALA A 173 -2.59 2.82 -23.11
N ALA A 174 -2.78 2.95 -24.43
CA ALA A 174 -2.12 2.11 -25.42
C ALA A 174 -1.27 3.00 -26.32
N PRO A 175 -0.03 2.57 -26.64
CA PRO A 175 0.80 3.29 -27.59
C PRO A 175 0.26 3.12 -29.02
N ASP A 176 0.52 4.12 -29.88
CA ASP A 176 0.16 4.05 -31.30
C ASP A 176 1.06 3.03 -32.03
N ARG A 177 2.30 2.87 -31.57
CA ARG A 177 3.27 1.88 -32.06
C ARG A 177 3.73 0.98 -30.92
N PRO A 178 4.06 -0.30 -31.22
CA PRO A 178 4.61 -1.16 -30.17
C PRO A 178 5.82 -0.52 -29.48
N ARG A 179 5.83 -0.54 -28.17
CA ARG A 179 6.95 -0.11 -27.33
C ARG A 179 7.67 -1.38 -26.86
N GLY A 180 8.97 -1.45 -27.13
CA GLY A 180 9.81 -2.57 -26.71
C GLY A 180 10.06 -2.55 -25.19
#